data_a031307ba0d5e55aa494b8a62fe18176
#
_entry.id   a031307ba0d5e55aa494b8a62fe18176
#
_cell.length_a   1.000
_cell.length_b   1.000
_cell.length_c   1.000
_cell.angle_alpha   90.00
_cell.angle_beta   90.00
_cell.angle_gamma   90.00
#
_symmetry.space_group_name_H-M   'P 1'
#
loop_
_entity.id
_entity.type
_entity.pdbx_description
1 polymer ?
#
loop_
_entity_poly.entity_id
_entity_poly.type
_entity_poly.pdbx_seq_one_letter_code
_entity_poly.pdbx_strand_id
1 'polypeptide(L)'
;VAKVNRASLKQIAEDIGQYSYITPKEIVGNIITKYTKSLQCSKHSDIENFYRIANNQAEVIEFKITNNSAKILGIKLKDLAINPNMLIAFIIRNNKQIFPNGDDEIKLDDNVVVVSYKHKIEHIDDIISRGQ
;
A
#
# COMPACT_ATOMS: atom_id res chain seq x y z
N VAL A 1 2.64 -20.10 16.02
CA VAL A 1 1.69 -19.49 15.08
C VAL A 1 0.42 -20.31 15.11
N ALA A 2 -0.72 -19.70 15.44
CA ALA A 2 -2.02 -20.37 15.50
C ALA A 2 -2.82 -20.09 14.22
N LYS A 3 -3.65 -21.07 13.79
CA LYS A 3 -4.57 -20.93 12.67
C LYS A 3 -5.96 -20.60 13.19
N VAL A 4 -6.54 -19.47 12.75
CA VAL A 4 -7.87 -19.02 13.14
C VAL A 4 -8.81 -19.10 11.92
N ASN A 5 -9.81 -19.97 11.98
CA ASN A 5 -10.73 -20.21 10.86
C ASN A 5 -12.04 -19.41 10.95
N ARG A 6 -12.39 -18.90 12.14
CA ARG A 6 -13.63 -18.14 12.37
C ARG A 6 -13.28 -16.74 12.86
N ALA A 7 -13.91 -15.74 12.27
CA ALA A 7 -13.70 -14.34 12.66
C ALA A 7 -13.99 -14.07 14.15
N SER A 8 -14.96 -14.77 14.73
CA SER A 8 -15.30 -14.66 16.16
C SER A 8 -14.17 -15.14 17.10
N LEU A 9 -13.27 -16.01 16.62
CA LEU A 9 -12.13 -16.49 17.42
C LEU A 9 -10.94 -15.55 17.38
N LYS A 10 -10.92 -14.58 16.45
CA LYS A 10 -9.86 -13.59 16.33
C LYS A 10 -9.79 -12.73 17.60
N GLN A 11 -10.94 -12.21 18.02
CA GLN A 11 -11.04 -11.38 19.24
C GLN A 11 -10.58 -12.17 20.47
N ILE A 12 -11.02 -13.42 20.60
CA ILE A 12 -10.62 -14.29 21.73
C ILE A 12 -9.10 -14.55 21.71
N ALA A 13 -8.50 -14.76 20.53
CA ALA A 13 -7.06 -14.98 20.41
C ALA A 13 -6.27 -13.71 20.81
N GLU A 14 -6.74 -12.54 20.46
CA GLU A 14 -6.16 -11.26 20.90
C GLU A 14 -6.30 -11.05 22.40
N ASP A 15 -7.46 -11.35 22.98
CA ASP A 15 -7.76 -11.20 24.43
C ASP A 15 -6.87 -12.10 25.31
N ILE A 16 -6.48 -13.28 24.81
CA ILE A 16 -5.54 -14.19 25.52
C ILE A 16 -4.07 -13.90 25.21
N GLY A 17 -3.76 -12.79 24.51
CA GLY A 17 -2.38 -12.40 24.20
C GLY A 17 -1.71 -13.21 23.08
N GLN A 18 -2.49 -13.95 22.29
CA GLN A 18 -1.98 -14.71 21.14
C GLN A 18 -1.93 -13.81 19.90
N TYR A 19 -0.82 -13.09 19.71
CA TYR A 19 -0.66 -12.16 18.59
C TYR A 19 -0.16 -12.79 17.29
N SER A 20 0.24 -14.07 17.32
CA SER A 20 0.80 -14.79 16.17
C SER A 20 -0.18 -15.82 15.65
N TYR A 21 -1.14 -15.40 14.82
CA TYR A 21 -2.14 -16.27 14.21
C TYR A 21 -2.29 -16.00 12.70
N ILE A 22 -2.77 -16.99 11.98
CA ILE A 22 -3.05 -16.90 10.54
C ILE A 22 -4.54 -17.08 10.30
N THR A 23 -5.15 -16.17 9.56
CA THR A 23 -6.54 -16.27 9.12
C THR A 23 -6.58 -16.55 7.60
N PRO A 24 -6.72 -17.83 7.18
CA PRO A 24 -6.66 -18.20 5.77
C PRO A 24 -7.65 -17.43 4.88
N LYS A 25 -8.83 -17.14 5.40
CA LYS A 25 -9.86 -16.36 4.66
C LYS A 25 -9.40 -14.93 4.34
N GLU A 26 -8.68 -14.27 5.27
CA GLU A 26 -8.13 -12.93 5.02
C GLU A 26 -7.01 -12.97 3.99
N ILE A 27 -6.15 -14.00 4.04
CA ILE A 27 -5.08 -14.20 3.04
C ILE A 27 -5.69 -14.39 1.65
N VAL A 28 -6.66 -15.29 1.50
CA VAL A 28 -7.36 -15.53 0.23
C VAL A 28 -8.10 -14.27 -0.22
N GLY A 29 -8.79 -13.58 0.68
CA GLY A 29 -9.48 -12.32 0.40
C GLY A 29 -8.53 -11.24 -0.13
N ASN A 30 -7.34 -11.10 0.45
CA ASN A 30 -6.32 -10.16 0.00
C ASN A 30 -5.78 -10.54 -1.39
N ILE A 31 -5.54 -11.82 -1.66
CA ILE A 31 -5.10 -12.32 -2.98
C ILE A 31 -6.16 -12.02 -4.04
N ILE A 32 -7.44 -12.31 -3.76
CA ILE A 32 -8.55 -12.04 -4.69
C ILE A 32 -8.68 -10.52 -4.92
N THR A 33 -8.58 -9.71 -3.87
CA THR A 33 -8.66 -8.25 -3.99
C THR A 33 -7.50 -7.70 -4.82
N LYS A 34 -6.29 -8.21 -4.61
CA LYS A 34 -5.13 -7.86 -5.45
C LYS A 34 -5.41 -8.20 -6.92
N TYR A 35 -5.88 -9.41 -7.19
CA TYR A 35 -6.17 -9.88 -8.54
C TYR A 35 -7.27 -9.03 -9.21
N THR A 36 -8.37 -8.74 -8.50
CA THR A 36 -9.46 -7.91 -9.04
C THR A 36 -9.03 -6.46 -9.27
N LYS A 37 -8.23 -5.88 -8.35
CA LYS A 37 -7.64 -4.54 -8.57
C LYS A 37 -6.73 -4.54 -9.80
N SER A 38 -5.87 -5.54 -9.96
CA SER A 38 -5.01 -5.64 -11.14
C SER A 38 -5.79 -5.78 -12.45
N LEU A 39 -6.93 -6.46 -12.46
CA LEU A 39 -7.81 -6.58 -13.63
C LEU A 39 -8.59 -5.29 -13.93
N GLN A 40 -9.09 -4.60 -12.92
CA GLN A 40 -9.81 -3.33 -13.08
C GLN A 40 -8.92 -2.21 -13.58
N CYS A 41 -7.66 -2.22 -13.16
CA CYS A 41 -6.64 -1.27 -13.59
C CYS A 41 -5.89 -1.72 -14.84
N SER A 42 -6.45 -2.59 -15.65
CA SER A 42 -5.84 -3.36 -16.75
C SER A 42 -5.14 -2.56 -17.86
N LYS A 43 -5.00 -1.25 -17.73
CA LYS A 43 -4.18 -0.44 -18.66
C LYS A 43 -2.98 0.26 -18.00
N HIS A 44 -2.90 0.39 -16.66
CA HIS A 44 -1.81 1.13 -15.99
C HIS A 44 -1.63 0.79 -14.50
N SER A 45 -2.01 -0.42 -14.05
CA SER A 45 -1.87 -0.76 -12.63
C SER A 45 -0.48 -1.35 -12.35
N ASP A 46 0.38 -0.49 -11.86
CA ASP A 46 1.73 -0.85 -11.41
C ASP A 46 1.73 -1.37 -9.96
N ILE A 47 0.60 -1.96 -9.49
CA ILE A 47 0.48 -2.50 -8.12
C ILE A 47 1.16 -3.85 -8.04
N GLU A 48 2.25 -3.91 -7.28
CA GLU A 48 2.98 -5.15 -6.98
C GLU A 48 2.38 -5.90 -5.80
N ASN A 49 2.12 -5.20 -4.70
CA ASN A 49 1.58 -5.78 -3.49
C ASN A 49 0.49 -4.91 -2.87
N PHE A 50 -0.47 -5.58 -2.23
CA PHE A 50 -1.60 -4.93 -1.57
C PHE A 50 -1.96 -5.67 -0.28
N TYR A 51 -2.05 -4.93 0.83
CA TYR A 51 -2.44 -5.45 2.13
C TYR A 51 -3.40 -4.51 2.82
N ARG A 52 -4.34 -5.08 3.59
CA ARG A 52 -5.19 -4.32 4.50
C ARG A 52 -4.74 -4.55 5.93
N ILE A 53 -4.63 -3.48 6.67
CA ILE A 53 -4.23 -3.47 8.06
C ILE A 53 -5.24 -2.68 8.90
N ALA A 54 -5.07 -2.69 10.24
CA ALA A 54 -5.92 -1.95 11.18
C ALA A 54 -7.42 -2.22 10.97
N ASN A 55 -7.83 -3.50 10.94
CA ASN A 55 -9.22 -3.92 10.73
C ASN A 55 -9.84 -3.34 9.43
N ASN A 56 -9.09 -3.38 8.34
CA ASN A 56 -9.45 -2.83 7.02
C ASN A 56 -9.59 -1.30 6.96
N GLN A 57 -9.09 -0.57 7.96
CA GLN A 57 -9.14 0.90 7.97
C GLN A 57 -7.97 1.53 7.20
N ALA A 58 -6.87 0.80 7.03
CA ALA A 58 -5.74 1.25 6.25
C ALA A 58 -5.34 0.23 5.19
N GLU A 59 -4.83 0.72 4.07
CA GLU A 59 -4.29 -0.05 2.97
C GLU A 59 -2.79 0.24 2.83
N VAL A 60 -1.99 -0.82 2.67
CA VAL A 60 -0.58 -0.72 2.32
C VAL A 60 -0.43 -1.22 0.90
N ILE A 61 0.08 -0.39 0.02
CA ILE A 61 0.15 -0.66 -1.41
C ILE A 61 1.57 -0.43 -1.87
N GLU A 62 2.14 -1.40 -2.56
CA GLU A 62 3.42 -1.29 -3.24
C GLU A 62 3.18 -1.07 -4.73
N PHE A 63 3.67 0.05 -5.24
CA PHE A 63 3.63 0.41 -6.65
C PHE A 63 5.00 0.25 -7.29
N LYS A 64 5.06 -0.43 -8.42
CA LYS A 64 6.22 -0.39 -9.32
C LYS A 64 6.11 0.85 -10.21
N ILE A 65 7.13 1.68 -10.23
CA ILE A 65 7.16 2.88 -11.07
C ILE A 65 7.68 2.50 -12.45
N THR A 66 6.77 2.29 -13.38
CA THR A 66 7.07 1.87 -14.77
C THR A 66 6.70 2.92 -15.81
N ASN A 67 5.92 3.93 -15.42
CA ASN A 67 5.38 4.94 -16.33
C ASN A 67 6.10 6.27 -16.17
N ASN A 68 6.75 6.73 -17.24
CA ASN A 68 7.40 8.03 -17.29
C ASN A 68 6.44 9.23 -17.18
N SER A 69 5.14 9.00 -17.35
CA SER A 69 4.13 10.06 -17.25
C SER A 69 3.53 10.24 -15.84
N ALA A 70 4.00 9.48 -14.85
CA ALA A 70 3.57 9.67 -13.47
C ALA A 70 3.94 11.08 -12.98
N LYS A 71 2.96 11.80 -12.47
CA LYS A 71 3.10 13.22 -12.06
C LYS A 71 4.05 13.44 -10.88
N ILE A 72 4.46 12.34 -10.22
CA ILE A 72 5.32 12.38 -9.04
C ILE A 72 6.80 12.17 -9.35
N LEU A 73 7.12 11.79 -10.62
CA LEU A 73 8.50 11.47 -11.00
C LEU A 73 9.42 12.70 -10.97
N GLY A 74 10.58 12.55 -10.33
CA GLY A 74 11.62 13.56 -10.31
C GLY A 74 11.26 14.84 -9.54
N ILE A 75 10.17 14.81 -8.75
CA ILE A 75 9.78 15.92 -7.89
C ILE A 75 10.15 15.55 -6.46
N LYS A 76 10.74 16.50 -5.72
CA LYS A 76 11.02 16.29 -4.30
C LYS A 76 9.74 16.10 -3.51
N LEU A 77 9.75 15.16 -2.58
CA LEU A 77 8.55 14.80 -1.82
C LEU A 77 7.97 15.98 -1.02
N LYS A 78 8.82 16.92 -0.56
CA LYS A 78 8.36 18.16 0.11
C LYS A 78 7.59 19.11 -0.80
N ASP A 79 7.82 19.03 -2.12
CA ASP A 79 7.18 19.88 -3.13
C ASP A 79 5.90 19.23 -3.69
N LEU A 80 5.62 17.98 -3.30
CA LEU A 80 4.40 17.27 -3.63
C LEU A 80 3.30 17.58 -2.60
N ALA A 81 2.14 17.99 -3.07
CA ALA A 81 0.94 18.17 -2.23
C ALA A 81 0.36 16.78 -1.89
N ILE A 82 1.02 16.01 -1.02
CA ILE A 82 0.57 14.68 -0.63
C ILE A 82 -0.70 14.78 0.22
N ASN A 83 -1.66 13.90 -0.04
CA ASN A 83 -2.89 13.81 0.72
C ASN A 83 -2.56 13.50 2.20
N PRO A 84 -3.11 14.25 3.19
CA PRO A 84 -2.79 14.08 4.60
C PRO A 84 -3.16 12.69 5.17
N ASN A 85 -4.03 11.95 4.49
CA ASN A 85 -4.37 10.58 4.87
C ASN A 85 -3.49 9.53 4.21
N MET A 86 -2.41 9.93 3.56
CA MET A 86 -1.48 9.04 2.86
C MET A 86 -0.05 9.31 3.29
N LEU A 87 0.74 8.25 3.32
CA LEU A 87 2.15 8.28 3.70
C LEU A 87 2.96 7.42 2.73
N ILE A 88 4.01 7.99 2.17
CA ILE A 88 5.05 7.19 1.49
C ILE A 88 5.93 6.63 2.59
N ALA A 89 5.77 5.33 2.87
CA ALA A 89 6.46 4.68 3.98
C ALA A 89 7.94 4.41 3.66
N PHE A 90 8.22 3.88 2.46
CA PHE A 90 9.58 3.68 1.97
C PHE A 90 9.61 3.48 0.45
N ILE A 91 10.81 3.65 -0.10
CA ILE A 91 11.12 3.45 -1.51
C ILE A 91 12.14 2.31 -1.59
N ILE A 92 11.91 1.36 -2.48
CA ILE A 92 12.88 0.29 -2.79
C ILE A 92 13.50 0.64 -4.14
N ARG A 93 14.79 0.90 -4.13
CA ARG A 93 15.58 1.22 -5.33
C ARG A 93 16.79 0.30 -5.41
N ASN A 94 16.94 -0.43 -6.50
CA ASN A 94 18.05 -1.39 -6.67
C ASN A 94 18.18 -2.36 -5.48
N ASN A 95 17.07 -2.92 -5.00
CA ASN A 95 16.98 -3.81 -3.84
C ASN A 95 17.45 -3.17 -2.50
N LYS A 96 17.59 -1.85 -2.44
CA LYS A 96 17.89 -1.12 -1.19
C LYS A 96 16.65 -0.38 -0.72
N GLN A 97 16.37 -0.48 0.56
CA GLN A 97 15.30 0.26 1.21
C GLN A 97 15.77 1.68 1.54
N ILE A 98 14.97 2.66 1.17
CA ILE A 98 15.17 4.08 1.46
C ILE A 98 13.96 4.51 2.30
N PHE A 99 14.22 5.06 3.48
CA PHE A 99 13.21 5.77 4.27
C PHE A 99 13.19 7.22 3.79
N PRO A 100 12.18 7.60 2.99
CA PRO A 100 12.23 8.87 2.30
C PRO A 100 12.05 10.05 3.25
N ASN A 101 12.75 11.12 2.98
CA ASN A 101 12.57 12.41 3.58
C ASN A 101 12.08 13.43 2.51
N GLY A 102 11.80 14.67 2.92
CA GLY A 102 11.25 15.68 2.00
C GLY A 102 12.15 16.03 0.81
N ASP A 103 13.47 15.80 0.89
CA ASP A 103 14.42 16.11 -0.19
C ASP A 103 14.62 14.94 -1.16
N ASP A 104 14.07 13.77 -0.85
CA ASP A 104 14.10 12.61 -1.74
C ASP A 104 13.09 12.77 -2.88
N GLU A 105 13.32 12.05 -3.97
CA GLU A 105 12.48 12.00 -5.15
C GLU A 105 12.20 10.55 -5.57
N ILE A 106 11.05 10.30 -6.17
CA ILE A 106 10.69 9.03 -6.77
C ILE A 106 11.24 8.98 -8.19
N LYS A 107 11.87 7.85 -8.53
CA LYS A 107 12.48 7.62 -9.84
C LYS A 107 11.82 6.45 -10.58
N LEU A 108 12.04 6.41 -11.88
CA LEU A 108 11.66 5.25 -12.68
C LEU A 108 12.31 3.97 -12.10
N ASP A 109 11.61 2.85 -12.21
CA ASP A 109 11.99 1.55 -11.66
C ASP A 109 12.02 1.42 -10.13
N ASP A 110 11.67 2.46 -9.38
CA ASP A 110 11.45 2.33 -7.94
C ASP A 110 10.22 1.46 -7.64
N ASN A 111 10.24 0.77 -6.50
CA ASN A 111 9.04 0.29 -5.85
C ASN A 111 8.72 1.24 -4.69
N VAL A 112 7.52 1.80 -4.69
CA VAL A 112 7.08 2.77 -3.70
C VAL A 112 5.98 2.17 -2.83
N VAL A 113 6.23 2.14 -1.53
CA VAL A 113 5.23 1.65 -0.57
C VAL A 113 4.49 2.82 0.06
N VAL A 114 3.18 2.83 -0.16
CA VAL A 114 2.26 3.86 0.32
C VAL A 114 1.30 3.25 1.33
N VAL A 115 1.12 3.95 2.43
CA VAL A 115 0.07 3.65 3.42
C VAL A 115 -1.04 4.67 3.24
N SER A 116 -2.27 4.20 3.06
CA SER A 116 -3.46 5.03 2.94
C SER A 116 -4.45 4.72 4.05
N TYR A 117 -4.98 5.76 4.70
CA TYR A 117 -5.99 5.63 5.73
C TYR A 117 -7.34 6.11 5.21
N LYS A 118 -8.35 5.21 5.21
CA LYS A 118 -9.73 5.48 4.75
C LYS A 118 -9.87 6.04 3.32
N HIS A 119 -8.82 5.96 2.51
CA HIS A 119 -8.86 6.33 1.10
C HIS A 119 -8.47 5.14 0.24
N LYS A 120 -9.14 4.98 -0.90
CA LYS A 120 -8.75 4.01 -1.92
C LYS A 120 -7.71 4.66 -2.83
N ILE A 121 -6.65 3.92 -3.11
CA ILE A 121 -5.63 4.29 -4.11
C ILE A 121 -5.70 3.25 -5.23
N GLU A 122 -5.84 3.71 -6.45
CA GLU A 122 -5.84 2.87 -7.65
C GLU A 122 -4.58 3.10 -8.50
N HIS A 123 -4.05 4.32 -8.45
CA HIS A 123 -2.83 4.74 -9.13
C HIS A 123 -1.91 5.47 -8.17
N ILE A 124 -0.60 5.42 -8.45
CA ILE A 124 0.39 6.12 -7.63
C ILE A 124 0.14 7.64 -7.60
N ASP A 125 -0.37 8.22 -8.69
CA ASP A 125 -0.68 9.65 -8.77
C ASP A 125 -1.84 10.09 -7.85
N ASP A 126 -2.64 9.14 -7.33
CA ASP A 126 -3.73 9.43 -6.38
C ASP A 126 -3.21 9.89 -5.01
N ILE A 127 -1.90 9.70 -4.75
CA ILE A 127 -1.28 10.24 -3.52
C ILE A 127 -1.26 11.78 -3.49
N ILE A 128 -1.33 12.42 -4.67
CA ILE A 128 -1.37 13.88 -4.75
C ILE A 128 -2.79 14.34 -4.42
N SER A 129 -2.91 15.31 -3.50
CA SER A 129 -4.18 16.01 -3.27
C SER A 129 -4.63 16.64 -4.57
N ARG A 130 -5.79 16.23 -5.10
CA ARG A 130 -6.43 17.00 -6.16
C ARG A 130 -6.76 18.36 -5.56
N GLY A 131 -6.05 19.39 -5.97
CA GLY A 131 -6.36 20.76 -5.53
C GLY A 131 -7.87 21.02 -5.66
N GLN A 132 -8.48 21.49 -4.58
CA GLN A 132 -9.82 22.05 -4.61
C GLN A 132 -9.83 23.27 -5.50
#